data_b51f0657bb27bd8eddbc258dfc6fbb23
#
_entry.id   b51f0657bb27bd8eddbc258dfc6fbb23
#
_cell.length_a   1.000
_cell.length_b   1.000
_cell.length_c   1.000
_cell.angle_alpha   90.00
_cell.angle_beta   90.00
_cell.angle_gamma   90.00
#
_symmetry.space_group_name_H-M   'P 1'
#
loop_
_entity.id
_entity.type
_entity.pdbx_description
1 polymer ?
#
loop_
_entity_poly.entity_id
_entity_poly.type
_entity_poly.pdbx_seq_one_letter_code
_entity_poly.pdbx_strand_id
1 'polypeptide(L)'
;MTLSQAKELLKSNFISFTEEEFANEADFLNHISQFPYTKKAKEHKFYALIIQSNNGKRHVELEFEEKNGEFVFWDLWFGNFCFEFFSGDTDEDCSYLIEEIQRIMKGNCTIINVTNPKTKRWLADAQFDRNDTDDDMFGEIGFQKAMKRIRKERTFFERLFGFRRSYEIYDWNTYECIVK
;
A
#
# COMPACT_ATOMS: atom_id res chain seq x y z
N MET A 1 -10.80 15.34 -5.40
CA MET A 1 -10.53 14.94 -6.82
C MET A 1 -11.57 13.94 -7.27
N THR A 2 -12.13 14.11 -8.44
CA THR A 2 -13.05 13.15 -9.05
C THR A 2 -12.29 12.07 -9.84
N LEU A 3 -12.97 10.95 -10.14
CA LEU A 3 -12.42 9.88 -10.96
C LEU A 3 -11.97 10.38 -12.35
N SER A 4 -12.74 11.25 -12.99
CA SER A 4 -12.37 11.84 -14.28
C SER A 4 -11.11 12.67 -14.20
N GLN A 5 -10.97 13.51 -13.17
CA GLN A 5 -9.77 14.31 -12.95
C GLN A 5 -8.55 13.43 -12.69
N ALA A 6 -8.69 12.36 -11.90
CA ALA A 6 -7.61 11.41 -11.66
C ALA A 6 -7.15 10.71 -12.95
N LYS A 7 -8.08 10.26 -13.79
CA LYS A 7 -7.75 9.66 -15.09
C LYS A 7 -6.99 10.61 -16.01
N GLU A 8 -7.40 11.86 -16.08
CA GLU A 8 -6.70 12.89 -16.85
C GLU A 8 -5.30 13.17 -16.27
N LEU A 9 -5.19 13.26 -14.95
CA LEU A 9 -3.95 13.49 -14.25
C LEU A 9 -2.93 12.35 -14.50
N LEU A 10 -3.35 11.09 -14.41
CA LEU A 10 -2.49 9.94 -14.71
C LEU A 10 -2.06 9.93 -16.18
N LYS A 11 -2.99 10.16 -17.12
CA LYS A 11 -2.69 10.22 -18.57
C LYS A 11 -1.73 11.33 -18.92
N SER A 12 -1.89 12.53 -18.37
CA SER A 12 -1.00 13.67 -18.60
C SER A 12 0.42 13.44 -18.10
N ASN A 13 0.59 12.54 -17.12
CA ASN A 13 1.88 12.10 -16.59
C ASN A 13 2.38 10.77 -17.20
N PHE A 14 1.76 10.29 -18.29
CA PHE A 14 2.11 9.06 -19.01
C PHE A 14 2.07 7.79 -18.13
N ILE A 15 1.20 7.78 -17.13
CA ILE A 15 1.00 6.63 -16.23
C ILE A 15 -0.12 5.75 -16.78
N SER A 16 0.21 4.50 -17.11
CA SER A 16 -0.76 3.50 -17.56
C SER A 16 -1.48 2.86 -16.37
N PHE A 17 -2.79 2.66 -16.49
CA PHE A 17 -3.62 2.06 -15.45
C PHE A 17 -4.73 1.19 -16.06
N THR A 18 -5.29 0.30 -15.26
CA THR A 18 -6.54 -0.42 -15.52
C THR A 18 -7.64 0.09 -14.59
N GLU A 19 -8.90 -0.20 -14.92
CA GLU A 19 -10.07 0.32 -14.23
C GLU A 19 -10.91 -0.85 -13.72
N GLU A 20 -11.35 -0.79 -12.46
CA GLU A 20 -12.25 -1.75 -11.85
C GLU A 20 -13.41 -1.05 -11.12
N GLU A 21 -14.63 -1.56 -11.26
CA GLU A 21 -15.82 -1.09 -10.55
C GLU A 21 -16.34 -2.20 -9.65
N PHE A 22 -16.68 -1.85 -8.41
CA PHE A 22 -17.19 -2.78 -7.39
C PHE A 22 -18.63 -2.40 -7.03
N ALA A 23 -19.51 -3.37 -7.13
CA ALA A 23 -20.95 -3.16 -6.93
C ALA A 23 -21.35 -2.87 -5.48
N ASN A 24 -20.47 -3.20 -4.53
CA ASN A 24 -20.71 -2.98 -3.09
C ASN A 24 -19.40 -3.01 -2.29
N GLU A 25 -19.47 -2.54 -1.03
CA GLU A 25 -18.35 -2.48 -0.11
C GLU A 25 -17.68 -3.86 0.13
N ALA A 26 -18.45 -4.95 0.15
CA ALA A 26 -17.88 -6.27 0.41
C ALA A 26 -16.99 -6.77 -0.73
N ASP A 27 -17.40 -6.56 -1.98
CA ASP A 27 -16.60 -6.92 -3.16
C ASP A 27 -15.31 -6.10 -3.19
N PHE A 28 -15.41 -4.81 -2.92
CA PHE A 28 -14.27 -3.92 -2.82
C PHE A 28 -13.31 -4.32 -1.68
N LEU A 29 -13.81 -4.53 -0.46
CA LEU A 29 -12.98 -4.94 0.68
C LEU A 29 -12.35 -6.32 0.49
N ASN A 30 -12.98 -7.23 -0.24
CA ASN A 30 -12.38 -8.50 -0.62
C ASN A 30 -11.27 -8.34 -1.66
N HIS A 31 -11.37 -7.35 -2.54
CA HIS A 31 -10.33 -7.03 -3.50
C HIS A 31 -9.05 -6.53 -2.83
N ILE A 32 -9.16 -5.55 -1.91
CA ILE A 32 -8.02 -4.95 -1.21
C ILE A 32 -7.50 -5.80 -0.06
N SER A 33 -8.32 -6.69 0.51
CA SER A 33 -7.98 -7.51 1.67
C SER A 33 -7.42 -8.87 1.28
N GLN A 34 -6.38 -9.33 2.01
CA GLN A 34 -5.91 -10.71 1.94
C GLN A 34 -6.89 -11.70 2.59
N PHE A 35 -7.94 -11.20 3.25
CA PHE A 35 -8.90 -12.00 4.02
C PHE A 35 -10.31 -11.67 3.56
N PRO A 36 -11.14 -12.71 3.32
CA PRO A 36 -12.53 -12.51 2.93
C PRO A 36 -13.27 -11.63 3.96
N TYR A 37 -13.88 -10.58 3.47
CA TYR A 37 -14.74 -9.73 4.27
C TYR A 37 -16.11 -10.39 4.42
N THR A 38 -16.52 -10.66 5.66
CA THR A 38 -17.73 -11.45 5.96
C THR A 38 -18.90 -10.65 6.52
N LYS A 39 -18.71 -9.34 6.76
CA LYS A 39 -19.78 -8.48 7.23
C LYS A 39 -20.78 -8.19 6.10
N LYS A 40 -22.02 -7.83 6.49
CA LYS A 40 -23.06 -7.43 5.55
C LYS A 40 -22.61 -6.20 4.77
N ALA A 41 -22.62 -6.28 3.44
CA ALA A 41 -22.25 -5.19 2.55
C ALA A 41 -23.16 -3.97 2.78
N LYS A 42 -22.58 -2.78 2.69
CA LYS A 42 -23.34 -1.54 2.50
C LYS A 42 -23.59 -1.35 1.00
N GLU A 43 -24.67 -0.66 0.66
CA GLU A 43 -25.00 -0.28 -0.73
C GLU A 43 -24.15 0.93 -1.17
N HIS A 44 -22.85 0.79 -1.11
CA HIS A 44 -21.89 1.79 -1.61
C HIS A 44 -21.15 1.20 -2.79
N LYS A 45 -20.95 2.00 -3.83
CA LYS A 45 -20.14 1.64 -4.98
C LYS A 45 -18.75 2.21 -4.83
N PHE A 46 -17.79 1.43 -5.26
CA PHE A 46 -16.37 1.79 -5.29
C PHE A 46 -15.82 1.61 -6.70
N TYR A 47 -14.76 2.33 -6.98
CA TYR A 47 -14.03 2.26 -8.23
C TYR A 47 -12.54 2.36 -7.96
N ALA A 48 -11.74 1.62 -8.68
CA ALA A 48 -10.29 1.63 -8.54
C ALA A 48 -9.57 1.91 -9.86
N LEU A 49 -8.51 2.70 -9.81
CA LEU A 49 -7.51 2.83 -10.86
C LEU A 49 -6.25 2.09 -10.41
N ILE A 50 -5.89 1.03 -11.11
CA ILE A 50 -4.81 0.11 -10.74
C ILE A 50 -3.61 0.31 -11.66
N ILE A 51 -2.46 0.64 -11.07
CA ILE A 51 -1.17 0.81 -11.75
C ILE A 51 -0.29 -0.39 -11.40
N GLN A 52 -0.10 -1.29 -12.37
CA GLN A 52 0.62 -2.54 -12.18
C GLN A 52 2.11 -2.30 -11.95
N SER A 53 2.67 -2.91 -10.91
CA SER A 53 4.10 -2.84 -10.62
C SER A 53 4.91 -3.88 -11.39
N ASN A 54 6.21 -3.64 -11.54
CA ASN A 54 7.13 -4.58 -12.18
C ASN A 54 7.36 -5.85 -11.35
N ASN A 55 7.12 -5.83 -10.03
CA ASN A 55 7.27 -7.01 -9.18
C ASN A 55 6.17 -8.06 -9.42
N GLY A 56 5.06 -7.70 -10.08
CA GLY A 56 3.94 -8.57 -10.42
C GLY A 56 3.18 -9.14 -9.21
N LYS A 57 3.42 -8.65 -7.99
CA LYS A 57 2.79 -9.12 -6.75
C LYS A 57 2.01 -8.03 -6.04
N ARG A 58 2.43 -6.80 -6.20
CA ARG A 58 1.81 -5.62 -5.59
C ARG A 58 1.62 -4.56 -6.65
N HIS A 59 0.61 -3.73 -6.53
CA HIS A 59 0.28 -2.65 -7.44
C HIS A 59 -0.02 -1.38 -6.64
N VAL A 60 0.02 -0.24 -7.31
CA VAL A 60 -0.54 1.01 -6.77
C VAL A 60 -2.00 1.07 -7.15
N GLU A 61 -2.83 1.46 -6.21
CA GLU A 61 -4.28 1.56 -6.37
C GLU A 61 -4.77 2.92 -5.87
N LEU A 62 -5.52 3.62 -6.72
CA LEU A 62 -6.26 4.82 -6.34
C LEU A 62 -7.73 4.43 -6.21
N GLU A 63 -8.27 4.61 -5.02
CA GLU A 63 -9.63 4.22 -4.67
C GLU A 63 -10.58 5.41 -4.68
N PHE A 64 -11.81 5.17 -5.13
CA PHE A 64 -12.87 6.17 -5.24
C PHE A 64 -14.17 5.59 -4.70
N GLU A 65 -14.88 6.39 -3.90
CA GLU A 65 -16.23 6.07 -3.40
C GLU A 65 -17.27 6.90 -4.13
N GLU A 66 -18.44 6.33 -4.45
CA GLU A 66 -19.56 7.07 -5.02
C GLU A 66 -20.18 7.98 -3.95
N LYS A 67 -20.18 9.28 -4.24
CA LYS A 67 -20.89 10.30 -3.44
C LYS A 67 -21.75 11.16 -4.36
N ASN A 68 -23.05 11.19 -4.10
CA ASN A 68 -24.01 12.00 -4.87
C ASN A 68 -23.98 11.73 -6.39
N GLY A 69 -23.72 10.49 -6.80
CA GLY A 69 -23.66 10.10 -8.21
C GLY A 69 -22.32 10.37 -8.90
N GLU A 70 -21.30 10.72 -8.15
CA GLU A 70 -19.94 10.94 -8.65
C GLU A 70 -18.93 10.14 -7.83
N PHE A 71 -17.90 9.55 -8.49
CA PHE A 71 -16.79 8.90 -7.79
C PHE A 71 -15.78 9.94 -7.35
N VAL A 72 -15.58 10.06 -6.03
CA VAL A 72 -14.60 10.95 -5.41
C VAL A 72 -13.47 10.14 -4.79
N PHE A 73 -12.25 10.69 -4.85
CA PHE A 73 -11.04 10.07 -4.32
C PHE A 73 -11.19 9.72 -2.84
N TRP A 74 -10.79 8.52 -2.48
CA TRP A 74 -10.88 7.99 -1.12
C TRP A 74 -9.49 7.71 -0.55
N ASP A 75 -8.71 6.79 -1.17
CA ASP A 75 -7.39 6.39 -0.67
C ASP A 75 -6.39 6.09 -1.79
N LEU A 76 -5.08 6.17 -1.45
CA LEU A 76 -3.97 5.68 -2.23
C LEU A 76 -3.31 4.50 -1.52
N TRP A 77 -3.18 3.39 -2.21
CA TRP A 77 -2.51 2.20 -1.72
C TRP A 77 -1.31 1.81 -2.58
N PHE A 78 -0.28 1.25 -1.94
CA PHE A 78 0.71 0.45 -2.63
C PHE A 78 0.79 -0.93 -1.95
N GLY A 79 0.22 -1.93 -2.60
CA GLY A 79 0.00 -3.23 -1.99
C GLY A 79 -0.90 -3.13 -0.76
N ASN A 80 -0.37 -3.42 0.43
CA ASN A 80 -1.11 -3.37 1.69
C ASN A 80 -0.83 -2.12 2.53
N PHE A 81 -0.10 -1.16 2.00
CA PHE A 81 0.24 0.09 2.68
C PHE A 81 -0.65 1.22 2.16
N CYS A 82 -1.42 1.83 3.05
CA CYS A 82 -2.23 2.99 2.77
C CYS A 82 -1.42 4.27 3.00
N PHE A 83 -1.43 5.15 2.00
CA PHE A 83 -0.86 6.49 2.11
C PHE A 83 -1.95 7.44 2.61
N GLU A 84 -2.05 7.57 3.93
CA GLU A 84 -2.95 8.53 4.56
C GLU A 84 -2.50 9.96 4.21
N PHE A 85 -3.43 10.89 4.04
CA PHE A 85 -3.23 12.35 3.85
C PHE A 85 -3.41 12.94 2.45
N PHE A 86 -3.86 12.17 1.45
CA PHE A 86 -4.23 12.76 0.16
C PHE A 86 -5.73 13.05 0.14
N SER A 87 -6.13 14.31 0.03
CA SER A 87 -7.53 14.65 -0.27
C SER A 87 -7.78 14.76 -1.79
N GLY A 88 -6.74 15.11 -2.53
CA GLY A 88 -6.83 15.39 -3.97
C GLY A 88 -7.68 16.63 -4.29
N ASP A 89 -7.97 17.47 -3.30
CA ASP A 89 -8.93 18.58 -3.44
C ASP A 89 -8.27 19.87 -3.92
N THR A 90 -6.94 19.97 -3.81
CA THR A 90 -6.15 21.12 -4.28
C THR A 90 -5.18 20.73 -5.38
N ASP A 91 -4.67 21.72 -6.15
CA ASP A 91 -3.62 21.48 -7.15
C ASP A 91 -2.32 20.99 -6.49
N GLU A 92 -2.04 21.43 -5.27
CA GLU A 92 -0.90 21.00 -4.48
C GLU A 92 -1.04 19.51 -4.09
N ASP A 93 -2.20 19.08 -3.60
CA ASP A 93 -2.50 17.69 -3.29
C ASP A 93 -2.37 16.80 -4.53
N CYS A 94 -2.88 17.25 -5.69
CA CYS A 94 -2.77 16.53 -6.95
C CYS A 94 -1.31 16.37 -7.39
N SER A 95 -0.50 17.43 -7.25
CA SER A 95 0.92 17.41 -7.57
C SER A 95 1.67 16.43 -6.65
N TYR A 96 1.39 16.48 -5.35
CA TYR A 96 1.98 15.60 -4.37
C TYR A 96 1.59 14.13 -4.59
N LEU A 97 0.33 13.85 -4.95
CA LEU A 97 -0.13 12.52 -5.31
C LEU A 97 0.68 11.94 -6.48
N ILE A 98 0.90 12.72 -7.53
CA ILE A 98 1.69 12.29 -8.69
C ILE A 98 3.16 12.09 -8.33
N GLU A 99 3.73 12.96 -7.54
CA GLU A 99 5.12 12.82 -7.05
C GLU A 99 5.28 11.52 -6.26
N GLU A 100 4.31 11.18 -5.40
CA GLU A 100 4.33 9.96 -4.61
C GLU A 100 4.21 8.70 -5.49
N ILE A 101 3.26 8.69 -6.44
CA ILE A 101 3.14 7.60 -7.41
C ILE A 101 4.45 7.42 -8.20
N GLN A 102 5.04 8.51 -8.68
CA GLN A 102 6.31 8.47 -9.41
C GLN A 102 7.48 8.01 -8.53
N ARG A 103 7.50 8.38 -7.24
CA ARG A 103 8.49 7.92 -6.26
C ARG A 103 8.40 6.40 -6.09
N ILE A 104 7.18 5.87 -5.96
CA ILE A 104 6.92 4.43 -5.90
C ILE A 104 7.40 3.75 -7.20
N MET A 105 7.00 4.27 -8.36
CA MET A 105 7.34 3.69 -9.68
C MET A 105 8.85 3.70 -9.96
N LYS A 106 9.60 4.64 -9.41
CA LYS A 106 11.07 4.67 -9.46
C LYS A 106 11.73 3.63 -8.55
N GLY A 107 10.97 2.95 -7.71
CA GLY A 107 11.49 1.99 -6.73
C GLY A 107 12.16 2.65 -5.53
N ASN A 108 11.90 3.92 -5.27
CA ASN A 108 12.43 4.66 -4.12
C ASN A 108 11.61 4.43 -2.84
N CYS A 109 10.41 3.84 -2.97
CA CYS A 109 9.54 3.50 -1.85
C CYS A 109 9.61 1.99 -1.59
N THR A 110 10.06 1.58 -0.41
CA THR A 110 10.04 0.19 0.04
C THR A 110 9.06 0.04 1.19
N ILE A 111 8.15 -0.92 1.07
CA ILE A 111 7.20 -1.27 2.11
C ILE A 111 7.66 -2.54 2.82
N ILE A 112 7.55 -2.53 4.15
CA ILE A 112 7.72 -3.72 4.98
C ILE A 112 6.40 -3.96 5.71
N ASN A 113 5.71 -5.03 5.35
CA ASN A 113 4.47 -5.45 5.99
C ASN A 113 4.74 -6.65 6.88
N VAL A 114 4.28 -6.61 8.14
CA VAL A 114 4.52 -7.65 9.14
C VAL A 114 3.21 -8.30 9.54
N THR A 115 3.12 -9.61 9.35
CA THR A 115 1.94 -10.39 9.70
C THR A 115 2.28 -11.61 10.58
N ASN A 116 1.29 -12.12 11.28
CA ASN A 116 1.40 -13.42 11.93
C ASN A 116 1.21 -14.53 10.88
N PRO A 117 2.19 -15.41 10.64
CA PRO A 117 2.12 -16.39 9.57
C PRO A 117 1.03 -17.45 9.75
N LYS A 118 0.56 -17.70 10.98
CA LYS A 118 -0.50 -18.67 11.28
C LYS A 118 -1.89 -18.06 11.14
N THR A 119 -2.11 -16.91 11.80
CA THR A 119 -3.43 -16.27 11.82
C THR A 119 -3.62 -15.27 10.69
N LYS A 120 -2.52 -14.98 9.99
CA LYS A 120 -2.48 -13.94 8.94
C LYS A 120 -2.83 -12.53 9.45
N ARG A 121 -2.95 -12.35 10.75
CA ARG A 121 -3.24 -11.05 11.34
C ARG A 121 -2.11 -10.08 11.04
N TRP A 122 -2.47 -8.88 10.57
CA TRP A 122 -1.58 -7.75 10.46
C TRP A 122 -1.03 -7.35 11.84
N LEU A 123 0.23 -7.02 11.92
CA LEU A 123 0.93 -6.63 13.13
C LEU A 123 1.52 -5.23 13.05
N ALA A 124 2.11 -4.89 11.92
CA ALA A 124 2.70 -3.60 11.64
C ALA A 124 3.02 -3.48 10.14
N ASP A 125 3.18 -2.26 9.68
CA ASP A 125 3.81 -1.91 8.42
C ASP A 125 4.72 -0.70 8.59
N ALA A 126 5.56 -0.46 7.61
CA ALA A 126 6.42 0.70 7.56
C ALA A 126 6.82 0.98 6.10
N GLN A 127 6.90 2.26 5.80
CA GLN A 127 7.43 2.77 4.55
C GLN A 127 8.85 3.28 4.76
N PHE A 128 9.74 2.99 3.81
CA PHE A 128 11.11 3.46 3.82
C PHE A 128 11.48 4.05 2.47
N ASP A 129 12.24 5.14 2.47
CA ASP A 129 13.05 5.49 1.32
C ASP A 129 14.24 4.52 1.23
N ARG A 130 14.58 4.05 0.04
CA ARG A 130 15.66 3.08 -0.17
C ARG A 130 17.03 3.62 0.22
N ASN A 131 17.18 4.94 0.18
CA ASN A 131 18.42 5.65 0.52
C ASN A 131 18.46 6.07 1.99
N ASP A 132 17.39 5.85 2.74
CA ASP A 132 17.35 6.16 4.17
C ASP A 132 18.34 5.28 4.94
N THR A 133 19.40 5.89 5.42
CA THR A 133 20.47 5.23 6.19
C THR A 133 20.37 5.54 7.68
N ASP A 134 19.65 6.59 8.05
CA ASP A 134 19.64 7.15 9.38
C ASP A 134 18.31 6.97 10.12
N ASP A 135 18.35 7.09 11.45
CA ASP A 135 17.16 7.29 12.25
C ASP A 135 16.68 8.72 12.00
N ASP A 136 15.39 8.89 11.74
CA ASP A 136 14.80 10.20 11.63
C ASP A 136 14.73 10.92 13.00
N MET A 137 14.27 12.17 13.00
CA MET A 137 14.13 12.95 14.24
C MET A 137 13.08 12.38 15.22
N PHE A 138 12.31 11.39 14.82
CA PHE A 138 11.30 10.69 15.62
C PHE A 138 11.79 9.32 16.12
N GLY A 139 13.04 8.94 15.81
CA GLY A 139 13.65 7.67 16.21
C GLY A 139 13.19 6.48 15.37
N GLU A 140 12.66 6.72 14.17
CA GLU A 140 12.38 5.65 13.23
C GLU A 140 13.66 4.99 12.75
N ILE A 141 13.57 3.70 12.45
CA ILE A 141 14.75 2.90 12.07
C ILE A 141 14.87 2.95 10.56
N GLY A 142 15.97 3.51 10.05
CA GLY A 142 16.27 3.54 8.62
C GLY A 142 16.22 2.15 7.99
N PHE A 143 15.95 2.10 6.68
CA PHE A 143 15.74 0.86 5.92
C PHE A 143 16.82 -0.20 6.16
N GLN A 144 18.10 0.19 6.14
CA GLN A 144 19.20 -0.76 6.33
C GLN A 144 19.21 -1.37 7.73
N LYS A 145 18.89 -0.60 8.76
CA LYS A 145 18.77 -1.10 10.14
C LYS A 145 17.56 -2.03 10.28
N ALA A 146 16.42 -1.68 9.68
CA ALA A 146 15.23 -2.53 9.65
C ALA A 146 15.54 -3.88 9.00
N MET A 147 16.16 -3.87 7.80
CA MET A 147 16.55 -5.08 7.08
C MET A 147 17.56 -5.94 7.85
N LYS A 148 18.52 -5.32 8.52
CA LYS A 148 19.48 -6.05 9.38
C LYS A 148 18.76 -6.74 10.55
N ARG A 149 17.77 -6.08 11.16
CA ARG A 149 16.94 -6.69 12.23
C ARG A 149 16.10 -7.84 11.70
N ILE A 150 15.46 -7.68 10.56
CA ILE A 150 14.65 -8.72 9.92
C ILE A 150 15.50 -9.92 9.53
N ARG A 151 16.71 -9.72 8.98
CA ARG A 151 17.61 -10.80 8.57
C ARG A 151 18.37 -11.45 9.72
N LYS A 152 18.46 -10.79 10.89
CA LYS A 152 19.10 -11.36 12.07
C LYS A 152 18.33 -12.61 12.52
N GLU A 153 19.07 -13.63 12.98
CA GLU A 153 18.49 -14.82 13.59
C GLU A 153 17.64 -14.48 14.80
N ARG A 154 16.63 -15.32 15.08
CA ARG A 154 15.78 -15.18 16.25
C ARG A 154 16.60 -15.22 17.52
N THR A 155 16.21 -14.39 18.50
CA THR A 155 16.72 -14.49 19.86
C THR A 155 16.28 -15.80 20.51
N PHE A 156 16.99 -16.22 21.57
CA PHE A 156 16.63 -17.40 22.38
C PHE A 156 15.17 -17.34 22.87
N PHE A 157 14.73 -16.17 23.34
CA PHE A 157 13.37 -15.97 23.83
C PHE A 157 12.31 -16.10 22.72
N GLU A 158 12.55 -15.55 21.56
CA GLU A 158 11.64 -15.70 20.42
C GLU A 158 11.51 -17.16 19.97
N ARG A 159 12.59 -17.93 20.04
CA ARG A 159 12.57 -19.39 19.79
C ARG A 159 11.78 -20.14 20.87
N LEU A 160 12.01 -19.79 22.16
CA LEU A 160 11.38 -20.46 23.29
C LEU A 160 9.86 -20.23 23.32
N PHE A 161 9.40 -19.01 23.06
CA PHE A 161 7.97 -18.65 23.07
C PHE A 161 7.27 -18.88 21.73
N GLY A 162 7.97 -19.36 20.72
CA GLY A 162 7.40 -19.71 19.42
C GLY A 162 6.81 -18.52 18.64
N PHE A 163 7.23 -17.30 18.92
CA PHE A 163 6.82 -16.12 18.17
C PHE A 163 7.30 -16.24 16.73
N ARG A 164 6.36 -16.24 15.79
CA ARG A 164 6.63 -16.22 14.35
C ARG A 164 6.06 -14.96 13.75
N ARG A 165 6.84 -14.39 12.82
CA ARG A 165 6.42 -13.25 12.01
C ARG A 165 6.71 -13.52 10.55
N SER A 166 5.83 -13.07 9.68
CA SER A 166 6.04 -13.01 8.25
C SER A 166 6.29 -11.58 7.85
N TYR A 167 7.34 -11.34 7.11
CA TYR A 167 7.71 -10.03 6.59
C TYR A 167 7.57 -10.08 5.09
N GLU A 168 6.67 -9.30 4.53
CA GLU A 168 6.64 -8.98 3.11
C GLU A 168 7.41 -7.69 2.90
N ILE A 169 8.39 -7.71 2.01
CA ILE A 169 9.25 -6.57 1.69
C ILE A 169 9.15 -6.37 0.21
N TYR A 170 8.65 -5.23 -0.21
CA TYR A 170 8.45 -4.96 -1.63
C TYR A 170 8.67 -3.49 -1.97
N ASP A 171 9.15 -3.28 -3.18
CA ASP A 171 9.17 -2.02 -3.90
C ASP A 171 8.52 -2.24 -5.28
N TRP A 172 8.59 -1.24 -6.16
CA TRP A 172 8.04 -1.33 -7.51
C TRP A 172 8.58 -2.52 -8.31
N ASN A 173 9.85 -2.89 -8.10
CA ASN A 173 10.57 -3.88 -8.90
C ASN A 173 10.77 -5.21 -8.19
N THR A 174 10.77 -5.22 -6.86
CA THR A 174 11.16 -6.39 -6.06
C THR A 174 10.08 -6.81 -5.06
N TYR A 175 10.06 -8.11 -4.75
CA TYR A 175 9.19 -8.69 -3.73
C TYR A 175 9.94 -9.82 -3.01
N GLU A 176 9.99 -9.78 -1.69
CA GLU A 176 10.58 -10.81 -0.84
C GLU A 176 9.63 -11.13 0.32
N CYS A 177 9.50 -12.42 0.68
CA CYS A 177 8.74 -12.85 1.85
C CYS A 177 9.64 -13.66 2.78
N ILE A 178 9.85 -13.19 4.01
CA ILE A 178 10.69 -13.82 5.02
C ILE A 178 9.79 -14.25 6.19
N VAL A 179 9.83 -15.54 6.55
CA VAL A 179 9.13 -16.07 7.73
C VAL A 179 10.14 -16.44 8.81
N LYS A 180 9.99 -15.86 10.00
CA LYS A 180 10.84 -16.12 11.16
C LYS A 180 10.05 -16.47 12.40
#